data_4cd326763d9023a3b30093a2fc3f3c06
#
_entry.id   4cd326763d9023a3b30093a2fc3f3c06
#
_cell.length_a   1.000
_cell.length_b   1.000
_cell.length_c   1.000
_cell.angle_alpha   90.00
_cell.angle_beta   90.00
_cell.angle_gamma   90.00
#
_symmetry.space_group_name_H-M   'P 1'
#
loop_
_entity.id
_entity.type
_entity.pdbx_description
1 polymer ?
#
loop_
_entity_poly.entity_id
_entity_poly.type
_entity_poly.pdbx_seq_one_letter_code
_entity_poly.pdbx_strand_id
1 'polypeptide(L)'
;MEKQIFTIGYTIPTFDENYVDFYDGASLMDADVLLISPEVVYPKGSYGSWIEFSSGGGCYNAPTSSEYEKKVSHLKKEVTDFLQAGKSVFIILSKEETHTLSSGVSYPRKGENLHSTYAKSNYDFLPINIGALVSASGKSITFSGDPLFSDFYDKFKKNLEYRLYIENAKEAQVLFTGKDKTKVLGAIFKVKSGNLIVLPFIKYDEKKFTEYKGKGKERKEYWTKEAIQFGKSLVKTLVDIDKALHKGGDKTPPPDWTNETDFRLAQEQVLQKDVEKKTKEIEKLIAQKNESLAKVDEEIELRDLLFEKGKALENAINIALEILGYKAENYNDGNLELDHVITSPEGDRFIGEAEGKDTSAINIDKFRQLALNIQEDLQSDQVENPAIGILFGNGFRLTKPSERAEQFTTKCLNTAKVSNCVLMRTADLFRVAKYTRESKDKKFAKSCRDAIKNSVGKIVDFPTVPKTKKS
;
A
#
# COMPACT_ATOMS: atom_id res chain seq x y z
N MET A 1 2.16 -13.76 22.34
CA MET A 1 1.92 -12.79 21.27
C MET A 1 3.07 -12.88 20.28
N GLU A 2 2.77 -12.84 18.99
CA GLU A 2 3.78 -12.80 17.94
C GLU A 2 4.43 -11.41 17.96
N LYS A 3 5.78 -11.33 17.93
CA LYS A 3 6.49 -10.05 17.97
C LYS A 3 6.23 -9.26 16.68
N GLN A 4 5.95 -7.98 16.82
CA GLN A 4 5.66 -7.08 15.70
C GLN A 4 6.94 -6.36 15.26
N ILE A 5 7.25 -6.44 13.96
CA ILE A 5 8.36 -5.68 13.35
C ILE A 5 7.77 -4.49 12.60
N PHE A 6 8.31 -3.27 12.83
CA PHE A 6 8.08 -2.14 11.95
C PHE A 6 9.30 -1.90 11.07
N THR A 7 9.05 -1.51 9.82
CA THR A 7 10.11 -1.22 8.85
C THR A 7 10.04 0.22 8.36
N ILE A 8 11.21 0.86 8.20
CA ILE A 8 11.35 2.17 7.58
C ILE A 8 12.37 2.04 6.44
N GLY A 9 11.98 2.38 5.22
CA GLY A 9 12.86 2.36 4.06
C GLY A 9 13.23 0.98 3.53
N TYR A 10 12.68 -0.08 4.10
CA TYR A 10 12.86 -1.43 3.60
C TYR A 10 11.54 -2.18 3.60
N THR A 11 11.04 -2.51 2.41
CA THR A 11 9.78 -3.26 2.27
C THR A 11 10.08 -4.75 2.41
N ILE A 12 9.49 -5.39 3.41
CA ILE A 12 9.53 -6.85 3.55
C ILE A 12 8.38 -7.44 2.74
N PRO A 13 8.63 -8.38 1.80
CA PRO A 13 7.58 -9.02 1.01
C PRO A 13 6.71 -9.94 1.88
N THR A 14 5.75 -9.36 2.59
CA THR A 14 4.79 -10.07 3.44
C THR A 14 3.38 -9.53 3.19
N PHE A 15 2.36 -10.19 3.74
CA PHE A 15 0.99 -9.69 3.72
C PHE A 15 0.70 -8.66 4.83
N ASP A 16 1.62 -8.52 5.80
CA ASP A 16 1.46 -7.61 6.93
C ASP A 16 2.13 -6.29 6.59
N GLU A 17 1.34 -5.23 6.43
CA GLU A 17 1.80 -3.88 6.10
C GLU A 17 2.31 -3.16 7.36
N ASN A 18 3.49 -3.54 7.84
CA ASN A 18 4.16 -2.87 8.96
C ASN A 18 5.21 -1.84 8.48
N TYR A 19 5.04 -1.35 7.26
CA TYR A 19 5.89 -0.28 6.72
C TYR A 19 5.42 1.07 7.24
N VAL A 20 6.37 1.84 7.79
CA VAL A 20 6.15 3.20 8.28
C VAL A 20 6.92 4.15 7.37
N ASP A 21 6.24 5.14 6.79
CA ASP A 21 6.91 6.17 6.02
C ASP A 21 7.70 7.10 6.94
N PHE A 22 8.93 7.45 6.57
CA PHE A 22 9.79 8.36 7.32
C PHE A 22 9.10 9.70 7.61
N TYR A 23 8.21 10.15 6.73
CA TYR A 23 7.51 11.43 6.85
C TYR A 23 6.21 11.36 7.68
N ASP A 24 5.67 10.19 7.95
CA ASP A 24 4.41 10.06 8.70
C ASP A 24 4.56 10.57 10.16
N GLY A 25 5.73 10.38 10.77
CA GLY A 25 5.96 10.78 12.15
C GLY A 25 5.15 9.96 13.15
N ALA A 26 4.83 8.71 12.79
CA ALA A 26 4.18 7.77 13.69
C ALA A 26 5.09 7.37 14.86
N SER A 27 4.52 7.00 16.00
CA SER A 27 5.26 6.38 17.08
C SER A 27 5.71 4.98 16.70
N LEU A 28 6.96 4.65 16.99
CA LEU A 28 7.55 3.34 16.73
C LEU A 28 7.46 2.41 17.95
N MET A 29 6.99 2.93 19.10
CA MET A 29 7.00 2.20 20.36
C MET A 29 6.07 1.00 20.42
N ASP A 30 5.09 0.92 19.51
CA ASP A 30 4.18 -0.23 19.40
C ASP A 30 4.85 -1.46 18.78
N ALA A 31 5.97 -1.29 18.08
CA ALA A 31 6.75 -2.40 17.57
C ALA A 31 7.57 -3.08 18.68
N ASP A 32 7.92 -4.35 18.45
CA ASP A 32 8.90 -5.09 19.27
C ASP A 32 10.31 -4.99 18.68
N VAL A 33 10.42 -4.85 17.37
CA VAL A 33 11.67 -4.78 16.60
C VAL A 33 11.53 -3.73 15.52
N LEU A 34 12.58 -2.96 15.27
CA LEU A 34 12.68 -2.03 14.15
C LEU A 34 13.68 -2.53 13.11
N LEU A 35 13.35 -2.37 11.83
CA LEU A 35 14.24 -2.57 10.69
C LEU A 35 14.28 -1.29 9.86
N ILE A 36 15.42 -0.60 9.81
CA ILE A 36 15.56 0.70 9.16
C ILE A 36 16.59 0.63 8.05
N SER A 37 16.23 1.07 6.84
CA SER A 37 17.17 1.40 5.76
C SER A 37 17.25 2.92 5.62
N PRO A 38 18.44 3.52 5.79
CA PRO A 38 18.61 4.96 5.70
C PRO A 38 18.33 5.57 4.31
N GLU A 39 18.12 4.77 3.27
CA GLU A 39 17.88 5.26 1.89
C GLU A 39 16.67 6.18 1.76
N VAL A 40 15.68 6.08 2.66
CA VAL A 40 14.49 6.96 2.65
C VAL A 40 14.65 8.21 3.51
N VAL A 41 15.76 8.35 4.23
CA VAL A 41 16.05 9.51 5.07
C VAL A 41 16.68 10.60 4.22
N TYR A 42 15.85 11.28 3.43
CA TYR A 42 16.26 12.37 2.54
C TYR A 42 15.21 13.49 2.55
N PRO A 43 15.61 14.76 2.23
CA PRO A 43 14.67 15.88 2.16
C PRO A 43 13.67 15.70 1.03
N LYS A 44 12.36 15.62 1.35
CA LYS A 44 11.29 15.51 0.37
C LYS A 44 10.80 16.90 -0.02
N GLY A 45 11.22 17.38 -1.18
CA GLY A 45 10.87 18.72 -1.66
C GLY A 45 9.89 18.69 -2.84
N SER A 46 9.06 19.74 -2.94
CA SER A 46 8.26 20.04 -4.13
C SER A 46 9.11 20.77 -5.18
N TYR A 47 8.51 21.06 -6.36
CA TYR A 47 9.16 21.89 -7.37
C TYR A 47 9.65 23.22 -6.77
N GLY A 48 10.93 23.56 -7.00
CA GLY A 48 11.56 24.78 -6.44
C GLY A 48 12.09 24.64 -5.01
N SER A 49 12.09 23.44 -4.41
CA SER A 49 12.71 23.19 -3.10
C SER A 49 14.24 23.16 -3.14
N TRP A 50 14.84 22.91 -4.30
CA TRP A 50 16.28 22.95 -4.53
C TRP A 50 16.69 24.32 -5.07
N ILE A 51 17.70 24.92 -4.45
CA ILE A 51 18.27 26.22 -4.82
C ILE A 51 19.65 25.97 -5.39
N GLU A 52 19.86 26.29 -6.67
CA GLU A 52 21.16 26.19 -7.31
C GLU A 52 21.99 27.45 -7.03
N PHE A 53 23.28 27.27 -6.80
CA PHE A 53 24.23 28.36 -6.64
C PHE A 53 24.94 28.66 -7.96
N SER A 54 25.21 29.93 -8.22
CA SER A 54 25.96 30.38 -9.41
C SER A 54 27.38 29.82 -9.48
N SER A 55 27.94 29.44 -8.34
CA SER A 55 29.27 28.78 -8.20
C SER A 55 29.24 27.26 -8.41
N GLY A 56 28.08 26.70 -8.70
CA GLY A 56 27.84 25.25 -8.77
C GLY A 56 27.40 24.64 -7.44
N GLY A 57 26.64 23.53 -7.51
CA GLY A 57 26.00 22.93 -6.35
C GLY A 57 24.73 23.65 -5.93
N GLY A 58 24.26 23.40 -4.72
CA GLY A 58 23.03 24.02 -4.21
C GLY A 58 22.65 23.50 -2.82
N CYS A 59 21.50 23.94 -2.33
CA CYS A 59 20.92 23.47 -1.07
C CYS A 59 19.41 23.36 -1.17
N TYR A 60 18.81 22.59 -0.27
CA TYR A 60 17.37 22.62 -0.06
C TYR A 60 16.97 23.95 0.59
N ASN A 61 15.82 24.51 0.20
CA ASN A 61 15.31 25.74 0.77
C ASN A 61 15.00 25.62 2.27
N ALA A 62 14.85 26.73 2.97
CA ALA A 62 14.65 26.74 4.41
C ALA A 62 13.42 25.97 4.90
N PRO A 63 12.24 26.02 4.24
CA PRO A 63 11.08 25.20 4.64
C PRO A 63 11.37 23.70 4.55
N THR A 64 11.90 23.22 3.42
CA THR A 64 12.23 21.79 3.20
C THR A 64 13.31 21.33 4.18
N SER A 65 14.33 22.16 4.42
CA SER A 65 15.39 21.91 5.41
C SER A 65 14.84 21.77 6.83
N SER A 66 13.96 22.69 7.23
CA SER A 66 13.34 22.66 8.56
C SER A 66 12.43 21.44 8.76
N GLU A 67 11.65 21.07 7.75
CA GLU A 67 10.81 19.87 7.80
C GLU A 67 11.65 18.61 7.93
N TYR A 68 12.67 18.46 7.10
CA TYR A 68 13.59 17.32 7.16
C TYR A 68 14.26 17.21 8.53
N GLU A 69 14.79 18.32 9.08
CA GLU A 69 15.40 18.35 10.44
C GLU A 69 14.43 17.87 11.52
N LYS A 70 13.17 18.30 11.47
CA LYS A 70 12.14 17.84 12.40
C LYS A 70 11.92 16.32 12.29
N LYS A 71 11.87 15.78 11.07
CA LYS A 71 11.68 14.35 10.85
C LYS A 71 12.88 13.52 11.27
N VAL A 72 14.11 13.97 10.98
CA VAL A 72 15.34 13.34 11.46
C VAL A 72 15.41 13.35 12.98
N SER A 73 15.10 14.48 13.61
CA SER A 73 15.10 14.62 15.07
C SER A 73 14.03 13.75 15.72
N HIS A 74 12.84 13.63 15.11
CA HIS A 74 11.80 12.73 15.57
C HIS A 74 12.24 11.27 15.48
N LEU A 75 12.75 10.83 14.33
CA LEU A 75 13.25 9.46 14.16
C LEU A 75 14.39 9.15 15.14
N LYS A 76 15.31 10.10 15.36
CA LYS A 76 16.39 9.95 16.35
C LYS A 76 15.84 9.73 17.75
N LYS A 77 14.83 10.50 18.13
CA LYS A 77 14.16 10.36 19.42
C LYS A 77 13.50 9.00 19.54
N GLU A 78 12.68 8.59 18.57
CA GLU A 78 11.98 7.30 18.56
C GLU A 78 12.97 6.13 18.66
N VAL A 79 14.06 6.13 17.88
CA VAL A 79 15.12 5.12 17.94
C VAL A 79 15.81 5.11 19.31
N THR A 80 16.06 6.30 19.90
CA THR A 80 16.67 6.42 21.22
C THR A 80 15.76 5.82 22.29
N ASP A 81 14.49 6.19 22.29
CA ASP A 81 13.50 5.72 23.27
C ASP A 81 13.28 4.20 23.13
N PHE A 82 13.27 3.68 21.90
CA PHE A 82 13.17 2.27 21.59
C PHE A 82 14.33 1.45 22.18
N LEU A 83 15.58 1.93 22.00
CA LEU A 83 16.77 1.31 22.58
C LEU A 83 16.81 1.44 24.11
N GLN A 84 16.32 2.55 24.67
CA GLN A 84 16.21 2.71 26.13
C GLN A 84 15.22 1.75 26.74
N ALA A 85 14.13 1.42 26.01
CA ALA A 85 13.16 0.40 26.41
C ALA A 85 13.71 -1.04 26.30
N GLY A 86 14.99 -1.20 25.96
CA GLY A 86 15.64 -2.49 25.87
C GLY A 86 15.36 -3.26 24.58
N LYS A 87 14.72 -2.65 23.58
CA LYS A 87 14.35 -3.30 22.31
C LYS A 87 15.51 -3.30 21.31
N SER A 88 15.36 -4.05 20.21
CA SER A 88 16.38 -4.19 19.16
C SER A 88 16.04 -3.37 17.93
N VAL A 89 17.03 -2.61 17.43
CA VAL A 89 16.94 -1.86 16.17
C VAL A 89 17.95 -2.43 15.18
N PHE A 90 17.47 -2.90 14.04
CA PHE A 90 18.29 -3.37 12.92
C PHE A 90 18.44 -2.25 11.89
N ILE A 91 19.66 -1.95 11.52
CA ILE A 91 20.00 -0.97 10.47
C ILE A 91 20.59 -1.72 9.28
N ILE A 92 19.99 -1.58 8.11
CA ILE A 92 20.55 -2.08 6.86
C ILE A 92 21.56 -1.05 6.34
N LEU A 93 22.82 -1.42 6.22
CA LEU A 93 23.85 -0.56 5.65
C LEU A 93 23.58 -0.31 4.16
N SER A 94 23.04 0.85 3.89
CA SER A 94 22.79 1.37 2.55
C SER A 94 23.74 2.52 2.23
N LYS A 95 23.68 3.05 1.01
CA LYS A 95 24.53 4.17 0.61
C LYS A 95 24.38 5.37 1.53
N GLU A 96 25.49 5.93 2.00
CA GLU A 96 25.47 7.22 2.70
C GLU A 96 25.21 8.35 1.71
N GLU A 97 24.28 9.22 2.03
CA GLU A 97 23.97 10.43 1.28
C GLU A 97 23.99 11.63 2.18
N THR A 98 24.74 12.65 1.77
CA THR A 98 24.83 13.92 2.48
C THR A 98 24.01 14.97 1.76
N HIS A 99 23.09 15.60 2.48
CA HIS A 99 22.19 16.63 1.96
C HIS A 99 22.64 18.00 2.45
N THR A 100 22.75 18.96 1.52
CA THR A 100 23.04 20.37 1.84
C THR A 100 21.74 21.10 2.12
N LEU A 101 21.60 21.57 3.35
CA LEU A 101 20.40 22.21 3.88
C LEU A 101 20.65 23.71 4.12
N SER A 102 19.59 24.54 4.04
CA SER A 102 19.65 25.96 4.36
C SER A 102 19.28 26.22 5.80
N SER A 103 20.13 26.92 6.52
CA SER A 103 19.83 27.46 7.86
C SER A 103 19.28 28.91 7.83
N GLY A 104 19.27 29.53 6.65
CA GLY A 104 18.74 30.87 6.46
C GLY A 104 19.27 31.55 5.22
N VAL A 105 18.71 32.71 4.91
CA VAL A 105 19.12 33.58 3.81
C VAL A 105 19.38 34.96 4.34
N SER A 106 20.53 35.53 4.00
CA SER A 106 20.83 36.93 4.24
C SER A 106 20.90 37.70 2.92
N TYR A 107 20.59 39.00 2.98
CA TYR A 107 20.50 39.88 1.82
C TYR A 107 21.55 41.01 1.97
N PRO A 108 22.85 40.71 1.77
CA PRO A 108 23.92 41.67 2.04
C PRO A 108 23.86 42.88 1.11
N ARG A 109 23.38 42.71 -0.13
CA ARG A 109 23.16 43.76 -1.12
C ARG A 109 21.88 43.55 -1.89
N LYS A 110 21.35 44.61 -2.51
CA LYS A 110 20.14 44.53 -3.34
C LYS A 110 20.36 43.54 -4.52
N GLY A 111 19.62 42.44 -4.51
CA GLY A 111 19.71 41.40 -5.56
C GLY A 111 20.68 40.25 -5.22
N GLU A 112 21.37 40.28 -4.08
CA GLU A 112 22.22 39.18 -3.63
C GLU A 112 21.54 38.39 -2.51
N ASN A 113 21.37 37.08 -2.75
CA ASN A 113 20.87 36.12 -1.76
C ASN A 113 22.05 35.27 -1.29
N LEU A 114 22.47 35.43 -0.04
CA LEU A 114 23.51 34.59 0.57
C LEU A 114 22.85 33.52 1.46
N HIS A 115 22.94 32.26 1.06
CA HIS A 115 22.42 31.14 1.82
C HIS A 115 23.45 30.62 2.80
N SER A 116 23.09 30.61 4.09
CA SER A 116 23.85 29.87 5.09
C SER A 116 23.45 28.40 5.02
N THR A 117 24.43 27.51 4.83
CA THR A 117 24.18 26.10 4.62
C THR A 117 24.95 25.21 5.59
N TYR A 118 24.44 24.02 5.80
CA TYR A 118 25.08 22.95 6.55
C TYR A 118 24.79 21.61 5.90
N ALA A 119 25.62 20.62 6.19
CA ALA A 119 25.48 19.27 5.66
C ALA A 119 24.80 18.34 6.69
N LYS A 120 23.99 17.41 6.24
CA LYS A 120 23.32 16.40 7.05
C LYS A 120 23.37 15.04 6.36
N SER A 121 23.86 14.01 7.06
CA SER A 121 23.85 12.63 6.54
C SER A 121 22.49 11.97 6.78
N ASN A 122 22.11 11.08 5.90
CA ASN A 122 20.96 10.20 6.09
C ASN A 122 21.11 9.21 7.25
N TYR A 123 22.28 9.18 7.92
CA TYR A 123 22.55 8.42 9.14
C TYR A 123 22.47 9.25 10.43
N ASP A 124 22.25 10.56 10.35
CA ASP A 124 22.24 11.47 11.52
C ASP A 124 21.08 11.22 12.50
N PHE A 125 20.14 10.37 12.14
CA PHE A 125 19.10 9.89 13.07
C PHE A 125 19.63 8.85 14.08
N LEU A 126 20.82 8.31 13.90
CA LEU A 126 21.38 7.35 14.85
C LEU A 126 21.71 8.05 16.18
N PRO A 127 21.39 7.42 17.33
CA PRO A 127 21.66 8.02 18.63
C PRO A 127 23.13 7.92 19.05
N ILE A 128 23.93 7.10 18.37
CA ILE A 128 25.35 6.88 18.62
C ILE A 128 26.15 7.02 17.33
N ASN A 129 27.44 7.29 17.49
CA ASN A 129 28.39 7.23 16.39
C ASN A 129 28.84 5.77 16.18
N ILE A 130 28.52 5.19 15.03
CA ILE A 130 28.86 3.81 14.69
C ILE A 130 30.24 3.66 14.02
N GLY A 131 30.96 4.77 13.81
CA GLY A 131 32.23 4.85 13.07
C GLY A 131 32.10 5.62 11.76
N ALA A 132 33.20 5.83 11.05
CA ALA A 132 33.17 6.50 9.77
C ALA A 132 32.59 5.55 8.70
N LEU A 133 31.65 6.08 7.88
CA LEU A 133 31.05 5.35 6.78
C LEU A 133 31.85 5.58 5.50
N VAL A 134 32.31 4.52 4.89
CA VAL A 134 33.14 4.59 3.68
C VAL A 134 32.46 3.87 2.53
N SER A 135 32.19 4.61 1.45
CA SER A 135 31.56 4.06 0.25
C SER A 135 32.40 2.95 -0.40
N ALA A 136 31.83 1.77 -0.55
CA ALA A 136 32.41 0.64 -1.26
C ALA A 136 31.28 -0.33 -1.64
N SER A 137 31.52 -1.16 -2.64
CA SER A 137 30.49 -2.11 -3.06
C SER A 137 31.07 -3.51 -3.32
N GLY A 138 30.29 -4.54 -3.01
CA GLY A 138 30.69 -5.90 -3.30
C GLY A 138 29.73 -6.93 -2.69
N LYS A 139 30.04 -8.21 -2.97
CA LYS A 139 29.25 -9.36 -2.51
C LYS A 139 30.05 -10.33 -1.64
N SER A 140 31.36 -10.11 -1.49
CA SER A 140 32.20 -10.96 -0.66
C SER A 140 32.07 -10.56 0.80
N ILE A 141 31.19 -11.22 1.51
CA ILE A 141 30.89 -10.99 2.92
C ILE A 141 31.26 -12.25 3.68
N THR A 142 32.04 -12.09 4.75
CA THR A 142 32.45 -13.17 5.64
C THR A 142 31.75 -12.99 6.98
N PHE A 143 31.11 -14.03 7.46
CA PHE A 143 30.58 -14.09 8.81
C PHE A 143 31.71 -14.53 9.76
N SER A 144 31.92 -13.76 10.82
CA SER A 144 32.97 -14.03 11.82
C SER A 144 32.53 -13.65 13.24
N GLY A 145 31.26 -13.35 13.41
CA GLY A 145 30.69 -12.83 14.65
C GLY A 145 30.05 -13.89 15.53
N ASP A 146 29.10 -13.42 16.34
CA ASP A 146 28.34 -14.23 17.27
C ASP A 146 27.55 -15.35 16.55
N PRO A 147 27.66 -16.61 16.98
CA PRO A 147 26.93 -17.74 16.40
C PRO A 147 25.42 -17.53 16.30
N LEU A 148 24.86 -16.64 17.10
CA LEU A 148 23.45 -16.23 17.05
C LEU A 148 23.03 -15.74 15.65
N PHE A 149 23.96 -15.20 14.85
CA PHE A 149 23.72 -14.69 13.51
C PHE A 149 24.05 -15.70 12.40
N SER A 150 24.46 -16.92 12.75
CA SER A 150 24.83 -17.93 11.76
C SER A 150 23.65 -18.31 10.86
N ASP A 151 22.47 -18.52 11.44
CA ASP A 151 21.25 -18.86 10.71
C ASP A 151 20.84 -17.72 9.74
N PHE A 152 20.97 -16.45 10.17
CA PHE A 152 20.76 -15.30 9.29
C PHE A 152 21.73 -15.34 8.09
N TYR A 153 23.03 -15.55 8.37
CA TYR A 153 24.02 -15.60 7.30
C TYR A 153 23.75 -16.74 6.32
N ASP A 154 23.51 -17.95 6.82
CA ASP A 154 23.27 -19.12 5.98
C ASP A 154 22.04 -18.99 5.09
N LYS A 155 20.95 -18.45 5.62
CA LYS A 155 19.72 -18.23 4.86
C LYS A 155 19.86 -17.13 3.80
N PHE A 156 20.53 -16.02 4.14
CA PHE A 156 20.52 -14.81 3.32
C PHE A 156 21.84 -14.48 2.62
N LYS A 157 22.93 -15.26 2.78
CA LYS A 157 24.25 -14.98 2.18
C LYS A 157 24.23 -14.70 0.68
N LYS A 158 23.30 -15.29 -0.08
CA LYS A 158 23.11 -15.05 -1.52
C LYS A 158 22.45 -13.70 -1.82
N ASN A 159 21.77 -13.14 -0.84
CA ASN A 159 21.05 -11.88 -0.91
C ASN A 159 21.84 -10.72 -0.29
N LEU A 160 22.98 -11.00 0.38
CA LEU A 160 23.78 -9.97 1.00
C LEU A 160 24.70 -9.30 0.00
N GLU A 161 24.73 -7.98 0.03
CA GLU A 161 25.76 -7.16 -0.63
C GLU A 161 26.14 -6.01 0.32
N TYR A 162 27.30 -5.40 0.12
CA TYR A 162 27.64 -4.19 0.85
C TYR A 162 27.74 -3.01 -0.12
N ARG A 163 27.30 -1.85 0.34
CA ARG A 163 27.29 -0.58 -0.39
C ARG A 163 28.18 0.46 0.31
N LEU A 164 28.58 0.16 1.53
CA LEU A 164 29.55 0.86 2.33
C LEU A 164 30.12 -0.08 3.41
N TYR A 165 31.15 0.36 4.10
CA TYR A 165 31.68 -0.31 5.29
C TYR A 165 31.91 0.71 6.41
N ILE A 166 31.98 0.22 7.64
CA ILE A 166 32.30 1.03 8.81
C ILE A 166 33.78 0.94 9.10
N GLU A 167 34.43 2.09 9.18
CA GLU A 167 35.81 2.20 9.60
C GLU A 167 35.88 2.61 11.08
N ASN A 168 36.82 2.02 11.83
CA ASN A 168 36.97 2.30 13.26
C ASN A 168 35.69 2.08 14.09
N ALA A 169 35.01 0.97 13.89
CA ALA A 169 33.83 0.54 14.68
C ALA A 169 34.25 0.23 16.14
N LYS A 170 34.53 1.28 16.92
CA LYS A 170 34.91 1.13 18.34
C LYS A 170 33.73 0.61 19.15
N GLU A 171 34.04 -0.21 20.16
CA GLU A 171 33.04 -0.80 21.08
C GLU A 171 31.98 -1.69 20.40
N ALA A 172 32.19 -2.05 19.15
CA ALA A 172 31.28 -2.90 18.39
C ALA A 172 31.68 -4.36 18.47
N GLN A 173 30.71 -5.25 18.65
CA GLN A 173 30.89 -6.66 18.40
C GLN A 173 30.71 -6.91 16.90
N VAL A 174 31.80 -7.15 16.19
CA VAL A 174 31.79 -7.34 14.74
C VAL A 174 31.12 -8.66 14.38
N LEU A 175 30.20 -8.63 13.40
CA LEU A 175 29.46 -9.78 12.91
C LEU A 175 29.88 -10.16 11.48
N PHE A 176 29.99 -9.17 10.61
CA PHE A 176 30.26 -9.37 9.19
C PHE A 176 31.44 -8.49 8.75
N THR A 177 32.32 -9.08 7.96
CA THR A 177 33.49 -8.37 7.42
C THR A 177 33.63 -8.60 5.92
N GLY A 178 34.44 -7.77 5.27
CA GLY A 178 34.92 -8.03 3.93
C GLY A 178 35.93 -9.21 3.90
N LYS A 179 36.31 -9.61 2.69
CA LYS A 179 37.27 -10.71 2.47
C LYS A 179 38.62 -10.48 3.19
N ASP A 180 39.05 -9.24 3.27
CA ASP A 180 40.30 -8.80 3.92
C ASP A 180 40.19 -8.67 5.45
N LYS A 181 38.98 -8.88 6.02
CA LYS A 181 38.66 -8.74 7.44
C LYS A 181 38.86 -7.34 8.02
N THR A 182 39.24 -6.34 7.24
CA THR A 182 39.48 -4.96 7.70
C THR A 182 38.20 -4.10 7.62
N LYS A 183 37.31 -4.42 6.68
CA LYS A 183 36.04 -3.71 6.45
C LYS A 183 34.96 -4.31 7.31
N VAL A 184 34.42 -3.56 8.25
CA VAL A 184 33.28 -3.97 9.07
C VAL A 184 32.01 -3.72 8.27
N LEU A 185 31.28 -4.79 7.95
CA LEU A 185 30.07 -4.77 7.15
C LEU A 185 28.78 -5.01 7.99
N GLY A 186 28.97 -5.35 9.24
CA GLY A 186 27.88 -5.49 10.21
C GLY A 186 28.41 -5.73 11.60
N ALA A 187 27.71 -5.22 12.58
CA ALA A 187 28.12 -5.24 13.99
C ALA A 187 26.94 -5.04 14.94
N ILE A 188 27.14 -5.39 16.21
CA ILE A 188 26.23 -5.06 17.30
C ILE A 188 26.86 -3.95 18.14
N PHE A 189 26.09 -2.94 18.46
CA PHE A 189 26.40 -1.90 19.42
C PHE A 189 25.41 -2.00 20.59
N LYS A 190 25.93 -2.11 21.79
CA LYS A 190 25.11 -2.05 23.00
C LYS A 190 24.79 -0.60 23.30
N VAL A 191 23.51 -0.23 23.29
CA VAL A 191 23.08 1.15 23.56
C VAL A 191 22.09 1.13 24.72
N LYS A 192 22.56 1.54 25.88
CA LYS A 192 21.79 1.43 27.14
C LYS A 192 21.32 -0.03 27.38
N SER A 193 20.01 -0.25 27.45
CA SER A 193 19.44 -1.57 27.64
C SER A 193 19.18 -2.33 26.33
N GLY A 194 19.21 -1.63 25.17
CA GLY A 194 18.88 -2.18 23.87
C GLY A 194 20.08 -2.54 23.02
N ASN A 195 19.80 -3.06 21.80
CA ASN A 195 20.81 -3.48 20.85
C ASN A 195 20.58 -2.74 19.52
N LEU A 196 21.60 -2.02 19.07
CA LEU A 196 21.65 -1.51 17.69
C LEU A 196 22.46 -2.48 16.85
N ILE A 197 21.79 -3.17 15.94
CA ILE A 197 22.38 -4.20 15.07
C ILE A 197 22.49 -3.65 13.65
N VAL A 198 23.69 -3.58 13.16
CA VAL A 198 23.97 -3.16 11.79
C VAL A 198 24.18 -4.39 10.93
N LEU A 199 23.46 -4.49 9.82
CA LEU A 199 23.50 -5.60 8.87
C LEU A 199 23.97 -5.14 7.50
N PRO A 200 24.63 -5.99 6.70
CA PRO A 200 24.87 -5.74 5.28
C PRO A 200 23.54 -5.50 4.56
N PHE A 201 23.60 -4.87 3.37
CA PHE A 201 22.41 -4.65 2.55
C PHE A 201 21.80 -5.98 2.12
N ILE A 202 20.50 -6.15 2.39
CA ILE A 202 19.73 -7.34 2.05
C ILE A 202 19.00 -7.08 0.74
N LYS A 203 19.49 -7.64 -0.36
CA LYS A 203 18.96 -7.45 -1.70
C LYS A 203 18.02 -8.58 -2.09
N TYR A 204 16.93 -8.24 -2.67
CA TYR A 204 16.08 -9.17 -3.43
C TYR A 204 15.80 -8.61 -4.84
N ASP A 205 15.50 -9.50 -5.77
CA ASP A 205 15.20 -9.13 -7.15
C ASP A 205 13.69 -8.82 -7.27
N GLU A 206 13.35 -7.53 -7.27
CA GLU A 206 11.96 -7.08 -7.36
C GLU A 206 11.23 -7.69 -8.56
N LYS A 207 11.90 -7.83 -9.72
CA LYS A 207 11.30 -8.40 -10.92
C LYS A 207 10.93 -9.88 -10.77
N LYS A 208 11.63 -10.61 -9.90
CA LYS A 208 11.31 -12.01 -9.57
C LYS A 208 10.34 -12.12 -8.42
N PHE A 209 10.31 -11.10 -7.56
CA PHE A 209 9.50 -11.09 -6.35
C PHE A 209 8.12 -10.50 -6.58
N THR A 210 7.89 -9.81 -7.71
CA THR A 210 6.59 -9.24 -8.04
C THR A 210 5.99 -9.90 -9.27
N GLU A 211 4.69 -10.04 -9.28
CA GLU A 211 3.89 -10.49 -10.41
C GLU A 211 2.71 -9.54 -10.61
N TYR A 212 2.34 -9.33 -11.86
CA TYR A 212 1.21 -8.49 -12.20
C TYR A 212 -0.02 -9.35 -12.50
N LYS A 213 -1.15 -9.06 -11.86
CA LYS A 213 -2.45 -9.69 -12.13
C LYS A 213 -3.44 -8.64 -12.62
N GLY A 214 -4.38 -9.06 -13.49
CA GLY A 214 -5.33 -8.16 -14.14
C GLY A 214 -4.88 -7.70 -15.53
N LYS A 215 -5.79 -7.04 -16.28
CA LYS A 215 -5.54 -6.51 -17.62
C LYS A 215 -5.81 -5.00 -17.64
N GLY A 216 -5.08 -4.25 -18.47
CA GLY A 216 -5.27 -2.81 -18.65
C GLY A 216 -5.11 -2.00 -17.36
N LYS A 217 -6.09 -1.15 -17.05
CA LYS A 217 -6.07 -0.27 -15.84
C LYS A 217 -6.23 -1.04 -14.51
N GLU A 218 -6.67 -2.29 -14.56
CA GLU A 218 -6.84 -3.15 -13.37
C GLU A 218 -5.58 -3.95 -13.03
N ARG A 219 -4.49 -3.74 -13.76
CA ARG A 219 -3.23 -4.41 -13.52
C ARG A 219 -2.63 -3.95 -12.19
N LYS A 220 -2.69 -4.83 -11.18
CA LYS A 220 -2.09 -4.62 -9.86
C LYS A 220 -0.85 -5.49 -9.69
N GLU A 221 0.12 -4.97 -8.95
CA GLU A 221 1.34 -5.67 -8.58
C GLU A 221 1.12 -6.46 -7.29
N TYR A 222 1.61 -7.69 -7.26
CA TYR A 222 1.49 -8.60 -6.12
C TYR A 222 2.83 -9.27 -5.85
N TRP A 223 3.08 -9.58 -4.59
CA TRP A 223 4.21 -10.41 -4.20
C TRP A 223 4.02 -11.85 -4.67
N THR A 224 5.07 -12.45 -5.23
CA THR A 224 5.07 -13.88 -5.57
C THR A 224 5.10 -14.74 -4.30
N LYS A 225 4.77 -16.01 -4.41
CA LYS A 225 4.89 -16.96 -3.28
C LYS A 225 6.32 -17.03 -2.74
N GLU A 226 7.33 -16.98 -3.61
CA GLU A 226 8.75 -16.96 -3.24
C GLU A 226 9.10 -15.71 -2.44
N ALA A 227 8.62 -14.54 -2.88
CA ALA A 227 8.81 -13.29 -2.16
C ALA A 227 8.23 -13.32 -0.74
N ILE A 228 6.99 -13.80 -0.61
CA ILE A 228 6.31 -13.93 0.67
C ILE A 228 7.06 -14.90 1.60
N GLN A 229 7.56 -16.02 1.06
CA GLN A 229 8.34 -16.98 1.84
C GLN A 229 9.67 -16.39 2.30
N PHE A 230 10.34 -15.62 1.45
CA PHE A 230 11.54 -14.85 1.82
C PHE A 230 11.24 -13.84 2.93
N GLY A 231 10.18 -13.03 2.79
CA GLY A 231 9.76 -12.05 3.80
C GLY A 231 9.45 -12.69 5.14
N LYS A 232 8.66 -13.76 5.16
CA LYS A 232 8.37 -14.53 6.39
C LYS A 232 9.63 -15.10 7.04
N SER A 233 10.57 -15.61 6.24
CA SER A 233 11.85 -16.13 6.73
C SER A 233 12.69 -15.02 7.36
N LEU A 234 12.72 -13.83 6.73
CA LEU A 234 13.47 -12.68 7.24
C LEU A 234 12.87 -12.20 8.58
N VAL A 235 11.55 -11.97 8.64
CA VAL A 235 10.85 -11.58 9.88
C VAL A 235 11.14 -12.57 10.99
N LYS A 236 10.95 -13.86 10.72
CA LYS A 236 11.20 -14.91 11.71
C LYS A 236 12.65 -14.86 12.23
N THR A 237 13.62 -14.75 11.34
CA THR A 237 15.04 -14.77 11.74
C THR A 237 15.39 -13.53 12.57
N LEU A 238 14.91 -12.33 12.21
CA LEU A 238 15.16 -11.11 13.00
C LEU A 238 14.49 -11.19 14.39
N VAL A 239 13.29 -11.73 14.47
CA VAL A 239 12.59 -11.96 15.76
C VAL A 239 13.33 -13.00 16.61
N ASP A 240 13.84 -14.07 16.02
CA ASP A 240 14.57 -15.10 16.76
C ASP A 240 15.90 -14.55 17.30
N ILE A 241 16.61 -13.73 16.54
CA ILE A 241 17.80 -12.99 17.00
C ILE A 241 17.44 -12.08 18.18
N ASP A 242 16.40 -11.27 18.03
CA ASP A 242 15.96 -10.35 19.08
C ASP A 242 15.62 -11.11 20.38
N LYS A 243 14.85 -12.21 20.28
CA LYS A 243 14.52 -13.05 21.43
C LYS A 243 15.76 -13.62 22.12
N ALA A 244 16.75 -14.03 21.35
CA ALA A 244 17.98 -14.60 21.90
C ALA A 244 18.86 -13.53 22.57
N LEU A 245 18.94 -12.32 22.00
CA LEU A 245 19.65 -11.19 22.63
C LEU A 245 19.01 -10.75 23.95
N HIS A 246 17.70 -10.97 24.13
CA HIS A 246 16.99 -10.60 25.36
C HIS A 246 16.90 -11.74 26.39
N LYS A 247 17.17 -12.98 25.99
CA LYS A 247 17.17 -14.12 26.94
C LYS A 247 18.36 -14.14 27.90
N GLY A 248 19.05 -13.05 28.05
CA GLY A 248 20.05 -12.78 29.09
C GLY A 248 21.13 -13.84 29.26
N GLY A 249 22.36 -13.45 29.03
CA GLY A 249 23.56 -13.99 29.64
C GLY A 249 23.89 -15.46 29.38
N ASP A 250 25.07 -15.71 28.88
CA ASP A 250 25.88 -16.91 29.03
C ASP A 250 25.38 -18.27 28.48
N LYS A 251 24.28 -18.31 27.69
CA LYS A 251 23.99 -19.55 26.95
C LYS A 251 24.55 -19.49 25.55
N THR A 252 25.59 -20.26 25.31
CA THR A 252 26.08 -20.49 23.94
C THR A 252 24.94 -21.04 23.09
N PRO A 253 24.64 -20.44 21.90
CA PRO A 253 23.70 -21.03 20.96
C PRO A 253 24.14 -22.47 20.64
N PRO A 254 23.17 -23.41 20.61
CA PRO A 254 23.53 -24.81 20.34
C PRO A 254 24.20 -24.93 18.97
N PRO A 255 25.38 -25.54 18.88
CA PRO A 255 26.04 -25.81 17.62
C PRO A 255 25.17 -26.69 16.72
N ASP A 256 25.36 -26.61 15.40
CA ASP A 256 24.54 -27.33 14.40
C ASP A 256 24.48 -28.84 14.63
N TRP A 257 25.56 -29.46 15.13
CA TRP A 257 25.61 -30.87 15.42
C TRP A 257 24.63 -31.32 16.55
N THR A 258 24.17 -30.39 17.38
CA THR A 258 23.15 -30.72 18.43
C THR A 258 21.79 -31.04 17.81
N ASN A 259 21.59 -30.71 16.53
CA ASN A 259 20.40 -31.05 15.76
C ASN A 259 20.46 -32.46 15.13
N GLU A 260 21.59 -33.14 15.24
CA GLU A 260 21.71 -34.53 14.78
C GLU A 260 20.86 -35.47 15.66
N THR A 261 20.37 -36.54 15.05
CA THR A 261 19.38 -37.44 15.66
C THR A 261 19.84 -38.00 17.00
N ASP A 262 21.15 -38.26 17.16
CA ASP A 262 21.77 -38.85 18.34
C ASP A 262 21.79 -37.92 19.58
N PHE A 263 21.65 -36.60 19.33
CA PHE A 263 21.70 -35.58 20.39
C PHE A 263 20.33 -35.01 20.71
N ARG A 264 19.28 -35.39 19.98
CA ARG A 264 17.92 -34.91 20.20
C ARG A 264 17.21 -35.73 21.27
N LEU A 265 16.57 -35.06 22.21
CA LEU A 265 15.75 -35.70 23.19
C LEU A 265 14.45 -36.25 22.57
N ALA A 266 14.02 -37.44 22.97
CA ALA A 266 12.79 -38.06 22.45
C ALA A 266 11.56 -37.14 22.61
N GLN A 267 11.43 -36.48 23.77
CA GLN A 267 10.36 -35.54 24.04
C GLN A 267 10.43 -34.29 23.15
N GLU A 268 11.62 -33.80 22.82
CA GLU A 268 11.84 -32.69 21.93
C GLU A 268 11.32 -33.01 20.52
N GLN A 269 11.63 -34.21 20.00
CA GLN A 269 11.16 -34.63 18.67
C GLN A 269 9.63 -34.73 18.62
N VAL A 270 8.99 -35.19 19.69
CA VAL A 270 7.51 -35.22 19.78
C VAL A 270 6.93 -33.82 19.77
N LEU A 271 7.51 -32.89 20.54
CA LEU A 271 7.05 -31.51 20.59
C LEU A 271 7.30 -30.76 19.26
N GLN A 272 8.43 -31.02 18.60
CA GLN A 272 8.69 -30.43 17.28
C GLN A 272 7.67 -30.88 16.22
N LYS A 273 7.32 -32.19 16.20
CA LYS A 273 6.26 -32.71 15.33
C LYS A 273 4.89 -32.08 15.63
N ASP A 274 4.58 -31.85 16.89
CA ASP A 274 3.34 -31.18 17.30
C ASP A 274 3.33 -29.71 16.84
N VAL A 275 4.46 -29.02 17.01
CA VAL A 275 4.63 -27.63 16.49
C VAL A 275 4.46 -27.58 14.96
N GLU A 276 5.12 -28.49 14.21
CA GLU A 276 4.97 -28.56 12.77
C GLU A 276 3.52 -28.81 12.33
N LYS A 277 2.81 -29.69 13.03
CA LYS A 277 1.40 -29.98 12.79
C LYS A 277 0.53 -28.72 13.01
N LYS A 278 0.74 -28.05 14.14
CA LYS A 278 0.02 -26.82 14.47
C LYS A 278 0.34 -25.67 13.50
N THR A 279 1.58 -25.56 13.05
CA THR A 279 1.99 -24.57 12.05
C THR A 279 1.23 -24.79 10.74
N LYS A 280 1.15 -26.02 10.24
CA LYS A 280 0.37 -26.35 9.04
C LYS A 280 -1.13 -26.06 9.21
N GLU A 281 -1.67 -26.30 10.39
CA GLU A 281 -3.07 -25.99 10.69
C GLU A 281 -3.33 -24.47 10.71
N ILE A 282 -2.43 -23.70 11.31
CA ILE A 282 -2.47 -22.23 11.29
C ILE A 282 -2.40 -21.70 9.85
N GLU A 283 -1.49 -22.19 9.02
CA GLU A 283 -1.38 -21.80 7.62
C GLU A 283 -2.68 -22.07 6.85
N LYS A 284 -3.33 -23.21 7.09
CA LYS A 284 -4.63 -23.55 6.50
C LYS A 284 -5.73 -22.58 6.95
N LEU A 285 -5.77 -22.26 8.24
CA LEU A 285 -6.76 -21.33 8.79
C LEU A 285 -6.55 -19.90 8.26
N ILE A 286 -5.30 -19.46 8.10
CA ILE A 286 -4.97 -18.18 7.50
C ILE A 286 -5.45 -18.12 6.04
N ALA A 287 -5.23 -19.19 5.25
CA ALA A 287 -5.72 -19.27 3.88
C ALA A 287 -7.25 -19.18 3.79
N GLN A 288 -7.97 -19.91 4.67
CA GLN A 288 -9.42 -19.85 4.77
C GLN A 288 -9.95 -18.47 5.19
N LYS A 289 -9.27 -17.83 6.16
CA LYS A 289 -9.59 -16.45 6.55
C LYS A 289 -9.46 -15.49 5.37
N ASN A 290 -8.35 -15.58 4.63
CA ASN A 290 -8.10 -14.69 3.48
C ASN A 290 -9.13 -14.91 2.36
N GLU A 291 -9.53 -16.15 2.09
CA GLU A 291 -10.62 -16.47 1.17
C GLU A 291 -11.95 -15.85 1.63
N SER A 292 -12.24 -15.93 2.93
CA SER A 292 -13.44 -15.33 3.50
C SER A 292 -13.43 -13.82 3.42
N LEU A 293 -12.27 -13.18 3.64
CA LEU A 293 -12.11 -11.73 3.49
C LEU A 293 -12.33 -11.29 2.04
N ALA A 294 -11.76 -12.00 1.07
CA ALA A 294 -12.00 -11.71 -0.34
C ALA A 294 -13.49 -11.75 -0.71
N LYS A 295 -14.23 -12.73 -0.17
CA LYS A 295 -15.69 -12.80 -0.37
C LYS A 295 -16.43 -11.64 0.30
N VAL A 296 -15.96 -11.17 1.45
CA VAL A 296 -16.52 -9.97 2.09
C VAL A 296 -16.28 -8.74 1.24
N ASP A 297 -15.08 -8.60 0.67
CA ASP A 297 -14.74 -7.45 -0.18
C ASP A 297 -15.62 -7.44 -1.45
N GLU A 298 -15.84 -8.57 -2.11
CA GLU A 298 -16.77 -8.71 -3.24
C GLU A 298 -18.22 -8.31 -2.86
N GLU A 299 -18.67 -8.70 -1.66
CA GLU A 299 -20.01 -8.34 -1.18
C GLU A 299 -20.13 -6.84 -0.85
N ILE A 300 -19.05 -6.21 -0.43
CA ILE A 300 -19.02 -4.78 -0.05
C ILE A 300 -19.02 -3.87 -1.28
N GLU A 301 -18.47 -4.30 -2.43
CA GLU A 301 -18.37 -3.48 -3.65
C GLU A 301 -19.70 -2.85 -4.06
N LEU A 302 -20.83 -3.54 -3.85
CA LEU A 302 -22.14 -2.96 -4.14
C LEU A 302 -22.43 -1.69 -3.33
N ARG A 303 -21.80 -1.48 -2.16
CA ARG A 303 -21.96 -0.27 -1.35
C ARG A 303 -21.33 0.96 -1.96
N ASP A 304 -20.40 0.79 -2.91
CA ASP A 304 -19.73 1.88 -3.61
C ASP A 304 -20.74 2.75 -4.39
N LEU A 305 -21.88 2.19 -4.76
CA LEU A 305 -23.04 2.95 -5.27
C LEU A 305 -23.50 4.06 -4.33
N LEU A 306 -23.22 3.96 -3.04
CA LEU A 306 -23.71 4.92 -2.04
C LEU A 306 -22.74 6.09 -1.84
N PHE A 307 -21.43 5.90 -2.03
CA PHE A 307 -20.46 6.92 -1.62
C PHE A 307 -19.26 7.09 -2.57
N GLU A 308 -19.08 6.24 -3.59
CA GLU A 308 -17.94 6.33 -4.50
C GLU A 308 -18.19 7.24 -5.70
N LYS A 309 -17.11 7.52 -6.45
CA LYS A 309 -17.06 8.24 -7.71
C LYS A 309 -16.02 7.61 -8.64
N GLY A 310 -16.03 7.96 -9.93
CA GLY A 310 -15.09 7.46 -10.93
C GLY A 310 -15.17 5.94 -11.06
N LYS A 311 -14.04 5.28 -11.25
CA LYS A 311 -13.96 3.85 -11.60
C LYS A 311 -14.59 2.92 -10.57
N ALA A 312 -14.49 3.21 -9.29
CA ALA A 312 -15.14 2.41 -8.24
C ALA A 312 -16.68 2.48 -8.36
N LEU A 313 -17.21 3.67 -8.61
CA LEU A 313 -18.65 3.86 -8.86
C LEU A 313 -19.10 3.13 -10.14
N GLU A 314 -18.35 3.24 -11.22
CA GLU A 314 -18.65 2.57 -12.50
C GLU A 314 -18.70 1.04 -12.33
N ASN A 315 -17.71 0.45 -11.63
CA ASN A 315 -17.71 -0.98 -11.35
C ASN A 315 -18.94 -1.42 -10.53
N ALA A 316 -19.28 -0.65 -9.49
CA ALA A 316 -20.45 -0.94 -8.66
C ALA A 316 -21.77 -0.83 -9.44
N ILE A 317 -21.87 0.09 -10.40
CA ILE A 317 -23.01 0.23 -11.30
C ILE A 317 -23.13 -1.03 -12.19
N ASN A 318 -22.04 -1.50 -12.79
CA ASN A 318 -22.06 -2.70 -13.61
C ASN A 318 -22.51 -3.92 -12.80
N ILE A 319 -21.95 -4.13 -11.60
CA ILE A 319 -22.36 -5.21 -10.69
C ILE A 319 -23.86 -5.13 -10.38
N ALA A 320 -24.37 -3.93 -10.07
CA ALA A 320 -25.78 -3.75 -9.75
C ALA A 320 -26.69 -4.04 -10.94
N LEU A 321 -26.31 -3.67 -12.14
CA LEU A 321 -27.03 -3.94 -13.37
C LEU A 321 -27.02 -5.45 -13.71
N GLU A 322 -25.90 -6.11 -13.49
CA GLU A 322 -25.79 -7.57 -13.66
C GLU A 322 -26.71 -8.32 -12.68
N ILE A 323 -26.79 -7.88 -11.42
CA ILE A 323 -27.72 -8.42 -10.43
C ILE A 323 -29.18 -8.27 -10.91
N LEU A 324 -29.51 -7.19 -11.61
CA LEU A 324 -30.82 -6.99 -12.23
C LEU A 324 -31.00 -7.76 -13.53
N GLY A 325 -29.95 -8.46 -14.02
CA GLY A 325 -29.98 -9.33 -15.18
C GLY A 325 -29.56 -8.67 -16.50
N TYR A 326 -29.00 -7.47 -16.48
CA TYR A 326 -28.37 -6.86 -17.65
C TYR A 326 -26.98 -7.48 -17.91
N LYS A 327 -26.51 -7.37 -19.16
CA LYS A 327 -25.09 -7.43 -19.49
C LYS A 327 -24.60 -5.97 -19.44
N ALA A 328 -23.65 -5.65 -18.57
CA ALA A 328 -23.12 -4.33 -18.40
C ALA A 328 -21.59 -4.39 -18.35
N GLU A 329 -20.94 -3.59 -19.21
CA GLU A 329 -19.50 -3.58 -19.33
C GLU A 329 -18.98 -2.18 -19.68
N ASN A 330 -17.75 -1.87 -19.28
CA ASN A 330 -17.05 -0.68 -19.78
C ASN A 330 -16.48 -0.99 -21.16
N TYR A 331 -16.49 -0.03 -22.06
CA TYR A 331 -15.92 -0.18 -23.39
C TYR A 331 -14.80 0.83 -23.59
N ASN A 332 -13.67 0.37 -24.10
CA ASN A 332 -12.55 1.24 -24.48
C ASN A 332 -11.74 0.53 -25.58
N ASP A 333 -11.71 1.10 -26.77
CA ASP A 333 -10.92 0.61 -27.91
C ASP A 333 -9.71 1.49 -28.24
N GLY A 334 -9.45 2.49 -27.38
CA GLY A 334 -8.37 3.49 -27.55
C GLY A 334 -8.83 4.76 -28.28
N ASN A 335 -9.96 4.74 -29.00
CA ASN A 335 -10.57 5.91 -29.67
C ASN A 335 -11.86 6.33 -28.95
N LEU A 336 -12.69 5.37 -28.56
CA LEU A 336 -13.95 5.58 -27.86
C LEU A 336 -13.89 4.95 -26.47
N GLU A 337 -14.23 5.73 -25.45
CA GLU A 337 -14.35 5.27 -24.07
C GLU A 337 -15.77 5.50 -23.57
N LEU A 338 -16.47 4.42 -23.22
CA LEU A 338 -17.83 4.43 -22.67
C LEU A 338 -17.80 3.88 -21.25
N ASP A 339 -18.31 4.65 -20.29
CA ASP A 339 -18.39 4.22 -18.89
C ASP A 339 -19.23 2.92 -18.78
N HIS A 340 -20.35 2.85 -19.51
CA HIS A 340 -21.24 1.69 -19.49
C HIS A 340 -21.86 1.41 -20.86
N VAL A 341 -21.71 0.19 -21.36
CA VAL A 341 -22.52 -0.38 -22.44
C VAL A 341 -23.42 -1.45 -21.82
N ILE A 342 -24.73 -1.27 -21.93
CA ILE A 342 -25.72 -2.04 -21.17
C ILE A 342 -26.71 -2.67 -22.14
N THR A 343 -26.95 -3.98 -22.00
CA THR A 343 -27.96 -4.70 -22.78
C THR A 343 -28.89 -5.46 -21.86
N SER A 344 -30.21 -5.27 -22.01
CA SER A 344 -31.20 -6.02 -21.26
C SER A 344 -31.43 -7.40 -21.86
N PRO A 345 -31.93 -8.38 -21.06
CA PRO A 345 -32.40 -9.67 -21.63
C PRO A 345 -33.55 -9.53 -22.65
N GLU A 346 -34.25 -8.40 -22.60
CA GLU A 346 -35.35 -8.06 -23.50
C GLU A 346 -34.85 -7.42 -24.83
N GLY A 347 -33.53 -7.19 -24.97
CA GLY A 347 -32.89 -6.61 -26.15
C GLY A 347 -32.78 -5.08 -26.15
N ASP A 348 -33.17 -4.40 -25.09
CA ASP A 348 -32.99 -2.96 -24.99
C ASP A 348 -31.50 -2.63 -24.76
N ARG A 349 -31.00 -1.60 -25.45
CA ARG A 349 -29.61 -1.17 -25.38
C ARG A 349 -29.51 0.24 -24.80
N PHE A 350 -28.56 0.43 -23.86
CA PHE A 350 -28.31 1.69 -23.21
C PHE A 350 -26.81 2.00 -23.21
N ILE A 351 -26.49 3.29 -23.22
CA ILE A 351 -25.17 3.82 -22.93
C ILE A 351 -25.27 4.68 -21.68
N GLY A 352 -24.38 4.44 -20.72
CA GLY A 352 -24.37 5.10 -19.41
C GLY A 352 -23.15 5.94 -19.17
N GLU A 353 -23.33 7.06 -18.47
CA GLU A 353 -22.29 7.88 -17.85
C GLU A 353 -22.52 7.96 -16.35
N ALA A 354 -21.44 7.91 -15.57
CA ALA A 354 -21.49 7.96 -14.12
C ALA A 354 -20.84 9.23 -13.56
N GLU A 355 -21.49 9.87 -12.58
CA GLU A 355 -20.96 11.06 -11.92
C GLU A 355 -21.20 11.03 -10.42
N GLY A 356 -20.13 11.20 -9.62
CA GLY A 356 -20.19 11.37 -8.16
C GLY A 356 -19.79 12.78 -7.74
N LYS A 357 -20.62 13.45 -6.92
CA LYS A 357 -20.32 14.77 -6.35
C LYS A 357 -20.34 14.71 -4.82
N ASP A 358 -19.33 15.31 -4.19
CA ASP A 358 -19.12 15.23 -2.74
C ASP A 358 -20.25 15.97 -1.98
N THR A 359 -20.51 17.23 -2.35
CA THR A 359 -21.38 18.16 -1.60
C THR A 359 -22.39 18.89 -2.48
N SER A 360 -22.58 18.46 -3.73
CA SER A 360 -23.48 19.14 -4.68
C SER A 360 -24.30 18.17 -5.52
N ALA A 361 -25.30 18.67 -6.18
CA ALA A 361 -26.07 17.94 -7.19
C ALA A 361 -25.26 17.73 -8.48
N ILE A 362 -25.62 16.71 -9.24
CA ILE A 362 -25.08 16.40 -10.56
C ILE A 362 -25.49 17.53 -11.54
N ASN A 363 -24.52 18.06 -12.26
CA ASN A 363 -24.71 19.13 -13.23
C ASN A 363 -24.84 18.59 -14.67
N ILE A 364 -25.00 19.50 -15.64
CA ILE A 364 -25.27 19.17 -17.04
C ILE A 364 -24.03 18.65 -17.81
N ASP A 365 -22.82 18.80 -17.26
CA ASP A 365 -21.60 18.57 -18.05
C ASP A 365 -21.49 17.13 -18.55
N LYS A 366 -21.89 16.17 -17.73
CA LYS A 366 -21.94 14.75 -18.11
C LYS A 366 -22.96 14.41 -19.19
N PHE A 367 -24.02 15.21 -19.36
CA PHE A 367 -24.94 15.02 -20.49
C PHE A 367 -24.31 15.30 -21.84
N ARG A 368 -23.37 16.22 -21.90
CA ARG A 368 -22.64 16.50 -23.17
C ARG A 368 -21.78 15.32 -23.55
N GLN A 369 -21.11 14.73 -22.59
CA GLN A 369 -20.32 13.51 -22.78
C GLN A 369 -21.21 12.36 -23.21
N LEU A 370 -22.30 12.10 -22.48
CA LEU A 370 -23.25 11.05 -22.81
C LEU A 370 -23.84 11.20 -24.25
N ALA A 371 -24.21 12.42 -24.64
CA ALA A 371 -24.74 12.66 -25.97
C ALA A 371 -23.70 12.41 -27.07
N LEU A 372 -22.44 12.82 -26.83
CA LEU A 372 -21.34 12.55 -27.76
C LEU A 372 -21.09 11.04 -27.86
N ASN A 373 -21.02 10.35 -26.72
CA ASN A 373 -20.81 8.91 -26.66
C ASN A 373 -21.89 8.11 -27.41
N ILE A 374 -23.16 8.51 -27.28
CA ILE A 374 -24.27 7.88 -28.05
C ILE A 374 -24.12 8.12 -29.54
N GLN A 375 -23.66 9.32 -29.95
CA GLN A 375 -23.46 9.64 -31.36
C GLN A 375 -22.28 8.90 -31.96
N GLU A 376 -21.18 8.78 -31.22
CA GLU A 376 -19.99 8.04 -31.65
C GLU A 376 -20.26 6.53 -31.72
N ASP A 377 -20.99 6.01 -30.76
CA ASP A 377 -21.42 4.59 -30.75
C ASP A 377 -22.31 4.26 -31.98
N LEU A 378 -23.20 5.17 -32.36
CA LEU A 378 -24.07 4.99 -33.54
C LEU A 378 -23.26 5.01 -34.86
N GLN A 379 -22.05 5.55 -34.88
CA GLN A 379 -21.17 5.53 -36.06
C GLN A 379 -20.49 4.16 -36.26
N SER A 380 -20.59 3.25 -35.30
CA SER A 380 -20.09 1.89 -35.43
C SER A 380 -20.97 1.08 -36.42
N ASP A 381 -20.34 0.38 -37.36
CA ASP A 381 -21.02 -0.48 -38.36
C ASP A 381 -21.91 -1.59 -37.75
N GLN A 382 -21.79 -1.84 -36.43
CA GLN A 382 -22.53 -2.86 -35.71
C GLN A 382 -23.81 -2.34 -35.03
N VAL A 383 -24.08 -1.02 -35.09
CA VAL A 383 -25.17 -0.35 -34.37
C VAL A 383 -26.16 0.24 -35.35
N GLU A 384 -27.34 -0.34 -35.42
CA GLU A 384 -28.42 0.10 -36.34
C GLU A 384 -29.28 1.24 -35.75
N ASN A 385 -29.42 1.30 -34.42
CA ASN A 385 -30.29 2.25 -33.74
C ASN A 385 -29.57 2.91 -32.55
N PRO A 386 -29.82 4.20 -32.27
CA PRO A 386 -29.21 4.89 -31.15
C PRO A 386 -29.63 4.25 -29.81
N ALA A 387 -28.66 4.07 -28.92
CA ALA A 387 -28.92 3.60 -27.56
C ALA A 387 -29.67 4.65 -26.73
N ILE A 388 -30.43 4.19 -25.74
CA ILE A 388 -31.02 5.08 -24.72
C ILE A 388 -29.92 5.53 -23.76
N GLY A 389 -29.77 6.83 -23.53
CA GLY A 389 -28.79 7.35 -22.56
C GLY A 389 -29.23 7.12 -21.12
N ILE A 390 -28.31 6.75 -20.23
CA ILE A 390 -28.53 6.75 -18.78
C ILE A 390 -27.45 7.58 -18.09
N LEU A 391 -27.87 8.59 -17.30
CA LEU A 391 -26.97 9.30 -16.41
C LEU A 391 -27.14 8.77 -14.98
N PHE A 392 -26.13 8.08 -14.49
CA PHE A 392 -26.05 7.62 -13.11
C PHE A 392 -25.50 8.73 -12.23
N GLY A 393 -26.26 9.13 -11.20
CA GLY A 393 -25.90 10.23 -10.32
C GLY A 393 -25.75 9.80 -8.87
N ASN A 394 -24.56 10.05 -8.29
CA ASN A 394 -24.27 9.94 -6.87
C ASN A 394 -24.03 11.33 -6.30
N GLY A 395 -25.06 12.19 -6.32
CA GLY A 395 -25.02 13.54 -5.76
C GLY A 395 -25.00 13.52 -4.24
N PHE A 396 -24.29 14.48 -3.61
CA PHE A 396 -24.13 14.57 -2.15
C PHE A 396 -23.64 13.26 -1.53
N ARG A 397 -22.70 12.59 -2.21
CA ARG A 397 -22.31 11.21 -1.91
C ARG A 397 -21.77 10.99 -0.49
N LEU A 398 -21.25 12.02 0.18
CA LEU A 398 -20.77 11.97 1.56
C LEU A 398 -21.89 12.17 2.60
N THR A 399 -23.11 12.47 2.14
CA THR A 399 -24.31 12.59 2.98
C THR A 399 -25.07 11.26 2.95
N LYS A 400 -25.68 10.88 4.07
CA LYS A 400 -26.51 9.68 4.16
C LYS A 400 -27.65 9.75 3.11
N PRO A 401 -27.93 8.68 2.35
CA PRO A 401 -28.90 8.73 1.25
C PRO A 401 -30.29 9.33 1.61
N SER A 402 -30.79 9.06 2.82
CA SER A 402 -32.08 9.59 3.31
C SER A 402 -32.09 11.10 3.64
N GLU A 403 -30.91 11.72 3.69
CA GLU A 403 -30.72 13.14 4.08
C GLU A 403 -30.23 13.97 2.90
N ARG A 404 -30.05 13.36 1.73
CA ARG A 404 -29.59 14.06 0.52
C ARG A 404 -30.67 14.96 -0.04
N ALA A 405 -30.26 16.16 -0.46
CA ALA A 405 -31.08 17.05 -1.27
C ALA A 405 -31.30 16.46 -2.69
N GLU A 406 -32.04 17.17 -3.55
CA GLU A 406 -32.22 16.77 -4.95
C GLU A 406 -30.88 16.53 -5.64
N GLN A 407 -30.68 15.30 -6.11
CA GLN A 407 -29.38 14.86 -6.64
C GLN A 407 -29.09 15.32 -8.06
N PHE A 408 -30.11 15.79 -8.79
CA PHE A 408 -29.94 16.33 -10.15
C PHE A 408 -30.40 17.79 -10.19
N THR A 409 -29.62 18.64 -10.86
CA THR A 409 -30.02 20.04 -11.05
C THR A 409 -31.24 20.16 -11.96
N THR A 410 -31.99 21.25 -11.85
CA THR A 410 -33.12 21.53 -12.74
C THR A 410 -32.74 21.49 -14.23
N LYS A 411 -31.49 21.90 -14.56
CA LYS A 411 -30.97 21.78 -15.94
C LYS A 411 -30.85 20.33 -16.37
N CYS A 412 -30.35 19.42 -15.52
CA CYS A 412 -30.30 17.99 -15.82
C CYS A 412 -31.71 17.40 -16.05
N LEU A 413 -32.65 17.74 -15.21
CA LEU A 413 -34.04 17.28 -15.35
C LEU A 413 -34.69 17.75 -16.67
N ASN A 414 -34.44 19.00 -17.06
CA ASN A 414 -34.97 19.53 -18.33
C ASN A 414 -34.24 18.91 -19.54
N THR A 415 -32.92 18.69 -19.44
CA THR A 415 -32.15 18.09 -20.55
C THR A 415 -32.54 16.65 -20.76
N ALA A 416 -32.76 15.86 -19.70
CA ALA A 416 -33.20 14.48 -19.81
C ALA A 416 -34.49 14.34 -20.63
N LYS A 417 -35.45 15.27 -20.46
CA LYS A 417 -36.71 15.31 -21.20
C LYS A 417 -36.54 15.49 -22.71
N VAL A 418 -35.60 16.35 -23.12
CA VAL A 418 -35.38 16.65 -24.56
C VAL A 418 -34.39 15.68 -25.21
N SER A 419 -33.49 15.08 -24.44
CA SER A 419 -32.43 14.20 -24.95
C SER A 419 -32.79 12.70 -24.89
N ASN A 420 -34.00 12.35 -24.56
CA ASN A 420 -34.43 10.94 -24.42
C ASN A 420 -33.52 10.12 -23.46
N CYS A 421 -33.02 10.74 -22.39
CA CYS A 421 -32.14 10.08 -21.44
C CYS A 421 -32.86 9.77 -20.12
N VAL A 422 -32.43 8.70 -19.48
CA VAL A 422 -32.87 8.27 -18.15
C VAL A 422 -31.94 8.87 -17.11
N LEU A 423 -32.50 9.35 -16.00
CA LEU A 423 -31.72 9.72 -14.81
C LEU A 423 -31.85 8.66 -13.73
N MET A 424 -30.73 8.18 -13.20
CA MET A 424 -30.73 7.14 -12.17
C MET A 424 -29.92 7.55 -10.95
N ARG A 425 -30.55 7.57 -9.79
CA ARG A 425 -29.85 7.76 -8.51
C ARG A 425 -29.19 6.45 -8.13
N THR A 426 -27.90 6.46 -7.87
CA THR A 426 -27.14 5.25 -7.52
C THR A 426 -27.59 4.61 -6.20
N ALA A 427 -28.08 5.43 -5.24
CA ALA A 427 -28.68 4.93 -4.00
C ALA A 427 -29.98 4.16 -4.22
N ASP A 428 -30.79 4.52 -5.22
CA ASP A 428 -32.01 3.78 -5.58
C ASP A 428 -31.66 2.49 -6.28
N LEU A 429 -30.66 2.50 -7.16
CA LEU A 429 -30.12 1.30 -7.78
C LEU A 429 -29.55 0.32 -6.74
N PHE A 430 -28.79 0.83 -5.74
CA PHE A 430 -28.32 0.02 -4.62
C PHE A 430 -29.46 -0.70 -3.91
N ARG A 431 -30.53 0.01 -3.60
CA ARG A 431 -31.68 -0.53 -2.88
C ARG A 431 -32.33 -1.73 -3.59
N VAL A 432 -32.54 -1.62 -4.90
CA VAL A 432 -33.18 -2.68 -5.67
C VAL A 432 -32.22 -3.83 -6.01
N ALA A 433 -30.95 -3.53 -6.28
CA ALA A 433 -29.91 -4.52 -6.51
C ALA A 433 -29.66 -5.37 -5.26
N LYS A 434 -29.53 -4.72 -4.08
CA LYS A 434 -29.40 -5.41 -2.79
C LYS A 434 -30.54 -6.41 -2.58
N TYR A 435 -31.79 -5.97 -2.72
CA TYR A 435 -32.95 -6.84 -2.54
C TYR A 435 -32.93 -8.00 -3.55
N THR A 436 -32.64 -7.74 -4.82
CA THR A 436 -32.60 -8.78 -5.87
C THR A 436 -31.50 -9.81 -5.59
N ARG A 437 -30.33 -9.38 -5.13
CA ARG A 437 -29.21 -10.24 -4.74
C ARG A 437 -29.57 -11.17 -3.58
N GLU A 438 -30.20 -10.61 -2.54
CA GLU A 438 -30.61 -11.34 -1.34
C GLU A 438 -31.79 -12.29 -1.59
N SER A 439 -32.80 -11.86 -2.37
CA SER A 439 -34.02 -12.62 -2.61
C SER A 439 -33.97 -13.54 -3.83
N LYS A 440 -33.08 -13.24 -4.78
CA LYS A 440 -33.02 -13.89 -6.12
C LYS A 440 -34.37 -13.80 -6.89
N ASP A 441 -35.14 -12.76 -6.62
CA ASP A 441 -36.46 -12.54 -7.22
C ASP A 441 -36.34 -12.02 -8.67
N LYS A 442 -36.41 -12.94 -9.63
CA LYS A 442 -36.34 -12.62 -11.07
C LYS A 442 -37.49 -11.76 -11.55
N LYS A 443 -38.69 -11.88 -10.93
CA LYS A 443 -39.86 -11.07 -11.32
C LYS A 443 -39.67 -9.64 -10.89
N PHE A 444 -39.15 -9.41 -9.67
CA PHE A 444 -38.80 -8.08 -9.20
C PHE A 444 -37.69 -7.44 -10.03
N ALA A 445 -36.64 -8.21 -10.36
CA ALA A 445 -35.58 -7.74 -11.26
C ALA A 445 -36.15 -7.29 -12.62
N LYS A 446 -37.08 -8.07 -13.21
CA LYS A 446 -37.73 -7.65 -14.44
C LYS A 446 -38.54 -6.36 -14.27
N SER A 447 -39.30 -6.23 -13.19
CA SER A 447 -40.04 -5.00 -12.91
C SER A 447 -39.12 -3.77 -12.77
N CYS A 448 -37.91 -3.97 -12.22
CA CYS A 448 -36.90 -2.89 -12.15
C CYS A 448 -36.38 -2.52 -13.55
N ARG A 449 -36.14 -3.50 -14.44
CA ARG A 449 -35.74 -3.22 -15.82
C ARG A 449 -36.84 -2.50 -16.61
N ASP A 450 -38.10 -2.94 -16.44
CA ASP A 450 -39.26 -2.25 -17.03
C ASP A 450 -39.38 -0.80 -16.53
N ALA A 451 -39.10 -0.54 -15.24
CA ALA A 451 -39.08 0.80 -14.68
C ALA A 451 -37.99 1.68 -15.30
N ILE A 452 -36.79 1.15 -15.51
CA ILE A 452 -35.69 1.86 -16.18
C ILE A 452 -36.09 2.24 -17.60
N LYS A 453 -36.55 1.28 -18.40
CA LYS A 453 -37.00 1.49 -19.78
C LYS A 453 -38.11 2.56 -19.89
N ASN A 454 -39.07 2.53 -18.97
CA ASN A 454 -40.22 3.45 -18.96
C ASN A 454 -39.91 4.82 -18.29
N SER A 455 -38.64 5.07 -17.92
CA SER A 455 -38.22 6.31 -17.26
C SER A 455 -37.45 7.26 -18.17
N VAL A 456 -37.57 7.09 -19.50
CA VAL A 456 -36.99 8.04 -20.44
C VAL A 456 -37.52 9.44 -20.19
N GLY A 457 -36.66 10.44 -20.11
CA GLY A 457 -36.98 11.84 -19.84
C GLY A 457 -37.21 12.20 -18.36
N LYS A 458 -37.00 11.27 -17.43
CA LYS A 458 -37.21 11.47 -15.99
C LYS A 458 -36.27 10.64 -15.11
N ILE A 459 -36.36 10.87 -13.81
CA ILE A 459 -35.66 10.00 -12.83
C ILE A 459 -36.41 8.66 -12.73
N VAL A 460 -35.62 7.57 -12.64
CA VAL A 460 -36.17 6.22 -12.44
C VAL A 460 -36.93 6.16 -11.10
N ASP A 461 -38.17 5.74 -11.17
CA ASP A 461 -38.98 5.37 -10.03
C ASP A 461 -39.09 3.85 -9.95
N PHE A 462 -38.25 3.24 -9.13
CA PHE A 462 -38.21 1.80 -8.95
C PHE A 462 -39.41 1.26 -8.16
N PRO A 463 -39.84 0.03 -8.42
CA PRO A 463 -40.88 -0.61 -7.60
C PRO A 463 -40.44 -0.68 -6.13
N THR A 464 -41.44 -0.60 -5.25
CA THR A 464 -41.22 -0.73 -3.82
C THR A 464 -40.66 -2.10 -3.49
N VAL A 465 -39.52 -2.12 -2.77
CA VAL A 465 -38.91 -3.37 -2.31
C VAL A 465 -39.88 -4.09 -1.37
N PRO A 466 -40.23 -5.34 -1.65
CA PRO A 466 -41.09 -6.13 -0.79
C PRO A 466 -40.47 -6.26 0.63
N LYS A 467 -41.31 -6.18 1.64
CA LYS A 467 -40.87 -6.40 3.03
C LYS A 467 -40.42 -7.88 3.15
N THR A 468 -39.13 -8.10 3.32
CA THR A 468 -38.61 -9.44 3.67
C THR A 468 -39.21 -9.85 5.01
N LYS A 469 -39.90 -10.97 5.07
CA LYS A 469 -40.22 -11.60 6.35
C LYS A 469 -38.88 -11.90 7.01
N LYS A 470 -38.58 -11.24 8.14
CA LYS A 470 -37.45 -11.62 8.98
C LYS A 470 -37.67 -13.08 9.38
N SER A 471 -36.81 -13.96 8.88
CA SER A 471 -36.68 -15.34 9.35
C SER A 471 -35.99 -15.31 10.72
#